data_62e8745c1b53f3c837eae10ccfb8673f
#
_entry.id   62e8745c1b53f3c837eae10ccfb8673f
#
_cell.length_a   1.000
_cell.length_b   1.000
_cell.length_c   1.000
_cell.angle_alpha   90.00
_cell.angle_beta   90.00
_cell.angle_gamma   90.00
#
_symmetry.space_group_name_H-M   'P 1'
#
loop_
_entity.id
_entity.type
_entity.pdbx_description
1 polymer ?
#
loop_
_entity_poly.entity_id
_entity_poly.type
_entity_poly.pdbx_seq_one_letter_code
_entity_poly.pdbx_strand_id
1 'polypeptide(L)'
;MSHVLILVWLLGFALVHSGLAALRPQGEKRLGARGYRLLFATASLAVAVPLLGYFWKHCYDGVQLWQVQDVPGVRAWVWGLTALSFLFLFPATFNLGEITAIQKPQIHLYSQGIIRICRHPQMVAQTLWCIAHTIWIGSSFMVVTSLGLIAYHLFGVWHGDRRWAARYPEAFPELKANTSIIPFWAIVQGKQKLVWREFLRPAYVGVAVFVIAVYWLH
;
A
#
# COMPACT_ATOMS: atom_id res chain seq x y z
N MET A 1 3.63 25.66 -7.72
CA MET A 1 4.98 25.03 -7.76
C MET A 1 5.01 23.73 -6.95
N SER A 2 4.46 23.69 -5.74
CA SER A 2 4.40 22.50 -4.86
C SER A 2 3.73 21.28 -5.51
N HIS A 3 2.64 21.47 -6.28
CA HIS A 3 1.93 20.40 -6.99
C HIS A 3 2.81 19.69 -8.04
N VAL A 4 3.65 20.42 -8.77
CA VAL A 4 4.56 19.82 -9.75
C VAL A 4 5.67 19.05 -9.04
N LEU A 5 6.23 19.64 -7.97
CA LEU A 5 7.31 19.00 -7.23
C LEU A 5 6.87 17.72 -6.52
N ILE A 6 5.64 17.64 -5.99
CA ILE A 6 5.17 16.37 -5.41
C ILE A 6 5.04 15.28 -6.48
N LEU A 7 4.57 15.62 -7.69
CA LEU A 7 4.51 14.67 -8.80
C LEU A 7 5.91 14.22 -9.24
N VAL A 8 6.89 15.12 -9.26
CA VAL A 8 8.29 14.78 -9.55
C VAL A 8 8.86 13.84 -8.48
N TRP A 9 8.58 14.10 -7.19
CA TRP A 9 8.97 13.22 -6.10
C TRP A 9 8.32 11.83 -6.21
N LEU A 10 7.01 11.77 -6.51
CA LEU A 10 6.29 10.53 -6.72
C LEU A 10 6.83 9.73 -7.91
N LEU A 11 7.13 10.42 -9.02
CA LEU A 11 7.76 9.79 -10.18
C LEU A 11 9.16 9.26 -9.84
N GLY A 12 9.98 10.06 -9.16
CA GLY A 12 11.29 9.62 -8.68
C GLY A 12 11.22 8.38 -7.80
N PHE A 13 10.28 8.35 -6.85
CA PHE A 13 10.03 7.19 -6.02
C PHE A 13 9.57 5.99 -6.85
N ALA A 14 8.65 6.18 -7.79
CA ALA A 14 8.17 5.13 -8.68
C ALA A 14 9.30 4.52 -9.51
N LEU A 15 10.17 5.34 -10.08
CA LEU A 15 11.33 4.89 -10.87
C LEU A 15 12.32 4.09 -10.02
N VAL A 16 12.68 4.59 -8.84
CA VAL A 16 13.62 3.89 -7.95
C VAL A 16 13.01 2.60 -7.41
N HIS A 17 11.84 2.68 -6.79
CA HIS A 17 11.21 1.54 -6.12
C HIS A 17 10.78 0.45 -7.11
N SER A 18 10.02 0.80 -8.14
CA SER A 18 9.55 -0.18 -9.14
C SER A 18 10.65 -0.63 -10.08
N GLY A 19 11.61 0.23 -10.41
CA GLY A 19 12.79 -0.12 -11.22
C GLY A 19 13.67 -1.14 -10.51
N LEU A 20 14.00 -0.89 -9.24
CA LEU A 20 14.74 -1.88 -8.43
C LEU A 20 13.93 -3.16 -8.24
N ALA A 21 12.60 -3.07 -8.02
CA ALA A 21 11.77 -4.26 -7.95
C ALA A 21 11.79 -5.10 -9.24
N ALA A 22 11.86 -4.45 -10.41
CA ALA A 22 11.99 -5.12 -11.71
C ALA A 22 13.38 -5.76 -11.90
N LEU A 23 14.44 -5.10 -11.43
CA LEU A 23 15.82 -5.57 -11.52
C LEU A 23 16.19 -6.65 -10.48
N ARG A 24 15.24 -7.03 -9.61
CA ARG A 24 15.48 -7.96 -8.52
C ARG A 24 16.13 -9.29 -8.96
N PRO A 25 15.70 -9.97 -10.05
CA PRO A 25 16.32 -11.24 -10.45
C PRO A 25 17.81 -11.10 -10.81
N GLN A 26 18.18 -9.99 -11.47
CA GLN A 26 19.57 -9.73 -11.84
C GLN A 26 20.40 -9.30 -10.62
N GLY A 27 19.82 -8.45 -9.78
CA GLY A 27 20.47 -7.94 -8.57
C GLY A 27 20.73 -9.03 -7.53
N GLU A 28 19.78 -9.94 -7.32
CA GLU A 28 19.94 -11.08 -6.41
C GLU A 28 21.04 -12.06 -6.90
N LYS A 29 21.23 -12.23 -8.22
CA LYS A 29 22.32 -13.04 -8.78
C LYS A 29 23.70 -12.44 -8.45
N ARG A 30 23.83 -11.12 -8.37
CA ARG A 30 25.12 -10.43 -8.14
C ARG A 30 25.42 -10.19 -6.67
N LEU A 31 24.41 -9.78 -5.88
CA LEU A 31 24.56 -9.32 -4.50
C LEU A 31 24.04 -10.33 -3.47
N GLY A 32 23.44 -11.42 -3.94
CA GLY A 32 22.66 -12.30 -3.09
C GLY A 32 21.33 -11.67 -2.64
N ALA A 33 20.39 -12.50 -2.17
CA ALA A 33 19.04 -12.06 -1.80
C ALA A 33 19.03 -11.05 -0.64
N ARG A 34 19.95 -11.17 0.33
CA ARG A 34 20.07 -10.25 1.46
C ARG A 34 20.65 -8.90 1.05
N GLY A 35 21.78 -8.92 0.30
CA GLY A 35 22.45 -7.70 -0.17
C GLY A 35 21.54 -6.87 -1.06
N TYR A 36 20.84 -7.53 -2.00
CA TYR A 36 19.90 -6.84 -2.87
C TYR A 36 18.72 -6.23 -2.10
N ARG A 37 18.23 -6.91 -1.08
CA ARG A 37 17.13 -6.41 -0.24
C ARG A 37 17.53 -5.18 0.57
N LEU A 38 18.74 -5.17 1.12
CA LEU A 38 19.28 -3.98 1.79
C LEU A 38 19.43 -2.81 0.82
N LEU A 39 20.01 -3.05 -0.35
CA LEU A 39 20.09 -2.03 -1.41
C LEU A 39 18.71 -1.48 -1.78
N PHE A 40 17.75 -2.37 -2.03
CA PHE A 40 16.37 -2.01 -2.36
C PHE A 40 15.73 -1.16 -1.26
N ALA A 41 15.85 -1.59 0.01
CA ALA A 41 15.27 -0.88 1.13
C ALA A 41 15.91 0.50 1.34
N THR A 42 17.23 0.58 1.35
CA THR A 42 17.96 1.85 1.55
C THR A 42 17.71 2.83 0.42
N ALA A 43 17.76 2.40 -0.84
CA ALA A 43 17.47 3.26 -1.98
C ALA A 43 16.02 3.75 -2.00
N SER A 44 15.06 2.86 -1.69
CA SER A 44 13.64 3.25 -1.59
C SER A 44 13.41 4.24 -0.46
N LEU A 45 14.01 4.04 0.72
CA LEU A 45 13.90 4.95 1.86
C LEU A 45 14.56 6.30 1.60
N ALA A 46 15.70 6.33 0.91
CA ALA A 46 16.40 7.57 0.55
C ALA A 46 15.53 8.53 -0.28
N VAL A 47 14.56 7.98 -1.05
CA VAL A 47 13.60 8.80 -1.81
C VAL A 47 12.29 8.97 -1.04
N ALA A 48 11.82 7.94 -0.33
CA ALA A 48 10.56 7.99 0.40
C ALA A 48 10.58 9.00 1.56
N VAL A 49 11.68 9.07 2.32
CA VAL A 49 11.78 9.98 3.48
C VAL A 49 11.69 11.46 3.06
N PRO A 50 12.46 11.95 2.07
CA PRO A 50 12.30 13.32 1.58
C PRO A 50 10.92 13.57 0.95
N LEU A 51 10.36 12.61 0.22
CA LEU A 51 9.00 12.69 -0.33
C LEU A 51 7.96 12.90 0.78
N LEU A 52 8.03 12.12 1.85
CA LEU A 52 7.13 12.25 3.01
C LEU A 52 7.30 13.60 3.72
N GLY A 53 8.55 14.04 3.90
CA GLY A 53 8.86 15.36 4.48
C GLY A 53 8.31 16.50 3.63
N TYR A 54 8.44 16.37 2.30
CA TYR A 54 7.88 17.34 1.36
C TYR A 54 6.34 17.35 1.43
N PHE A 55 5.71 16.17 1.39
CA PHE A 55 4.26 16.03 1.56
C PHE A 55 3.78 16.69 2.85
N TRP A 56 4.40 16.37 3.98
CA TRP A 56 4.01 16.89 5.29
C TRP A 56 4.06 18.42 5.35
N LYS A 57 5.09 19.01 4.76
CA LYS A 57 5.28 20.47 4.73
C LYS A 57 4.27 21.19 3.84
N HIS A 58 3.76 20.52 2.80
CA HIS A 58 2.97 21.15 1.73
C HIS A 58 1.53 20.63 1.61
N CYS A 59 1.08 19.75 2.52
CA CYS A 59 -0.23 19.10 2.38
C CYS A 59 -1.43 20.05 2.37
N TYR A 60 -1.25 21.28 2.87
CA TYR A 60 -2.27 22.35 2.84
C TYR A 60 -2.04 23.40 1.74
N ASP A 61 -1.07 23.21 0.86
CA ASP A 61 -0.76 24.14 -0.22
C ASP A 61 -1.86 24.18 -1.28
N GLY A 62 -1.91 25.35 -1.97
CA GLY A 62 -2.80 25.58 -3.09
C GLY A 62 -4.17 26.12 -2.66
N VAL A 63 -5.18 25.83 -3.47
CA VAL A 63 -6.55 26.28 -3.20
C VAL A 63 -7.19 25.32 -2.20
N GLN A 64 -7.79 25.89 -1.14
CA GLN A 64 -8.68 25.13 -0.25
C GLN A 64 -10.00 24.89 -0.97
N LEU A 65 -10.29 23.63 -1.30
CA LEU A 65 -11.46 23.24 -2.09
C LEU A 65 -12.71 23.05 -1.22
N TRP A 66 -12.51 22.55 0.01
CA TRP A 66 -13.55 22.39 1.03
C TRP A 66 -12.94 22.38 2.43
N GLN A 67 -13.78 22.66 3.42
CA GLN A 67 -13.46 22.52 4.85
C GLN A 67 -14.56 21.70 5.51
N VAL A 68 -14.18 20.60 6.14
CA VAL A 68 -15.14 19.63 6.72
C VAL A 68 -14.85 19.30 8.18
N GLN A 69 -13.83 19.95 8.77
CA GLN A 69 -13.38 19.66 10.12
C GLN A 69 -14.47 19.89 11.17
N ASP A 70 -15.33 20.89 10.92
CA ASP A 70 -16.44 21.27 11.81
C ASP A 70 -17.76 20.53 11.48
N VAL A 71 -17.77 19.68 10.44
CA VAL A 71 -18.97 18.93 10.06
C VAL A 71 -19.12 17.71 10.98
N PRO A 72 -20.25 17.61 11.71
CA PRO A 72 -20.46 16.49 12.63
C PRO A 72 -20.33 15.12 11.93
N GLY A 73 -19.61 14.22 12.56
CA GLY A 73 -19.41 12.84 12.06
C GLY A 73 -18.31 12.67 11.02
N VAL A 74 -17.84 13.71 10.33
CA VAL A 74 -16.76 13.57 9.31
C VAL A 74 -15.48 13.06 9.92
N ARG A 75 -15.11 13.53 11.13
CA ARG A 75 -13.92 13.02 11.83
C ARG A 75 -14.00 11.49 12.04
N ALA A 76 -15.16 10.99 12.46
CA ALA A 76 -15.36 9.54 12.67
C ALA A 76 -15.24 8.75 11.35
N TRP A 77 -15.80 9.27 10.25
CA TRP A 77 -15.66 8.67 8.93
C TRP A 77 -14.21 8.61 8.44
N VAL A 78 -13.48 9.71 8.56
CA VAL A 78 -12.04 9.78 8.18
C VAL A 78 -11.23 8.78 8.99
N TRP A 79 -11.45 8.70 10.31
CA TRP A 79 -10.79 7.71 11.15
C TRP A 79 -11.19 6.27 10.83
N GLY A 80 -12.45 6.03 10.49
CA GLY A 80 -12.93 4.73 10.02
C GLY A 80 -12.23 4.29 8.73
N LEU A 81 -12.11 5.17 7.75
CA LEU A 81 -11.38 4.92 6.50
C LEU A 81 -9.88 4.68 6.76
N THR A 82 -9.28 5.47 7.65
CA THR A 82 -7.88 5.32 8.04
C THR A 82 -7.64 3.98 8.75
N ALA A 83 -8.50 3.61 9.69
CA ALA A 83 -8.44 2.31 10.36
C ALA A 83 -8.56 1.16 9.36
N LEU A 84 -9.51 1.24 8.43
CA LEU A 84 -9.69 0.26 7.38
C LEU A 84 -8.46 0.20 6.44
N SER A 85 -7.86 1.34 6.11
CA SER A 85 -6.61 1.40 5.36
C SER A 85 -5.51 0.59 6.05
N PHE A 86 -5.29 0.77 7.35
CA PHE A 86 -4.29 0.02 8.09
C PHE A 86 -4.61 -1.47 8.18
N LEU A 87 -5.89 -1.86 8.29
CA LEU A 87 -6.29 -3.27 8.27
C LEU A 87 -5.97 -3.97 6.94
N PHE A 88 -6.01 -3.23 5.82
CA PHE A 88 -5.56 -3.74 4.53
C PHE A 88 -4.03 -3.72 4.39
N LEU A 89 -3.36 -2.69 4.91
CA LEU A 89 -1.93 -2.46 4.72
C LEU A 89 -1.09 -3.46 5.51
N PHE A 90 -1.35 -3.58 6.81
CA PHE A 90 -0.47 -4.30 7.73
C PHE A 90 -0.34 -5.80 7.43
N PRO A 91 -1.44 -6.55 7.23
CA PRO A 91 -1.31 -7.99 6.96
C PRO A 91 -0.66 -8.31 5.62
N ALA A 92 -0.64 -7.33 4.70
CA ALA A 92 -0.05 -7.48 3.39
C ALA A 92 1.45 -7.15 3.36
N THR A 93 1.93 -6.36 4.33
CA THR A 93 3.27 -5.76 4.28
C THR A 93 4.23 -6.38 5.28
N PHE A 94 3.73 -6.91 6.39
CA PHE A 94 4.61 -7.27 7.51
C PHE A 94 4.81 -8.77 7.70
N ASN A 95 5.78 -9.30 6.95
CA ASN A 95 6.67 -10.31 7.50
C ASN A 95 7.96 -9.59 7.94
N LEU A 96 7.99 -9.10 9.17
CA LEU A 96 9.14 -8.36 9.72
C LEU A 96 10.44 -9.16 9.59
N GLY A 97 10.40 -10.49 9.73
CA GLY A 97 11.55 -11.37 9.56
C GLY A 97 12.11 -11.33 8.13
N GLU A 98 11.26 -11.18 7.12
CA GLU A 98 11.69 -11.04 5.73
C GLU A 98 12.17 -9.63 5.39
N ILE A 99 11.51 -8.60 5.95
CA ILE A 99 11.90 -7.20 5.74
C ILE A 99 13.28 -6.94 6.35
N THR A 100 13.52 -7.44 7.57
CA THR A 100 14.82 -7.29 8.25
C THR A 100 15.90 -8.23 7.72
N ALA A 101 15.63 -9.02 6.70
CA ALA A 101 16.55 -10.02 6.14
C ALA A 101 16.99 -11.13 7.13
N ILE A 102 16.29 -11.30 8.25
CA ILE A 102 16.52 -12.36 9.22
C ILE A 102 16.04 -13.70 8.66
N GLN A 103 14.89 -13.72 7.97
CA GLN A 103 14.35 -14.91 7.34
C GLN A 103 14.58 -14.88 5.81
N LYS A 104 14.74 -16.08 5.22
CA LYS A 104 14.77 -16.19 3.75
C LYS A 104 13.42 -15.75 3.19
N PRO A 105 13.39 -15.00 2.07
CA PRO A 105 12.14 -14.64 1.42
C PRO A 105 11.44 -15.91 0.96
N GLN A 106 10.31 -16.16 1.56
CA GLN A 106 9.42 -17.22 1.08
C GLN A 106 8.45 -16.60 0.07
N ILE A 107 8.28 -17.28 -1.05
CA ILE A 107 7.34 -16.88 -2.07
C ILE A 107 6.01 -17.51 -1.71
N HIS A 108 5.09 -16.69 -1.27
CA HIS A 108 3.76 -17.13 -0.89
C HIS A 108 2.73 -16.60 -1.88
N LEU A 109 2.26 -17.46 -2.76
CA LEU A 109 1.05 -17.22 -3.54
C LEU A 109 -0.14 -17.68 -2.70
N TYR A 110 -0.47 -16.92 -1.65
CA TYR A 110 -1.59 -17.28 -0.77
C TYR A 110 -2.92 -16.76 -1.30
N SER A 111 -3.94 -17.60 -1.20
CA SER A 111 -5.33 -17.18 -1.20
C SER A 111 -5.91 -17.30 0.21
N GLN A 112 -5.28 -16.66 1.20
CA GLN A 112 -5.68 -16.70 2.61
C GLN A 112 -5.79 -15.29 3.21
N GLY A 113 -6.60 -15.15 4.24
CA GLY A 113 -6.78 -13.90 4.96
C GLY A 113 -7.21 -12.75 4.03
N ILE A 114 -6.49 -11.62 4.11
CA ILE A 114 -6.80 -10.41 3.33
C ILE A 114 -6.75 -10.63 1.81
N ILE A 115 -5.96 -11.62 1.33
CA ILE A 115 -5.86 -11.94 -0.10
C ILE A 115 -7.16 -12.56 -0.64
N ARG A 116 -7.96 -13.21 0.21
CA ARG A 116 -9.31 -13.65 -0.18
C ARG A 116 -10.22 -12.47 -0.50
N ILE A 117 -10.03 -11.36 0.22
CA ILE A 117 -10.80 -10.13 0.02
C ILE A 117 -10.30 -9.39 -1.22
N CYS A 118 -8.97 -9.22 -1.33
CA CYS A 118 -8.36 -8.50 -2.44
C CYS A 118 -6.93 -9.00 -2.69
N ARG A 119 -6.58 -9.26 -3.98
CA ARG A 119 -5.24 -9.72 -4.36
C ARG A 119 -4.15 -8.66 -4.14
N HIS A 120 -4.52 -7.38 -4.17
CA HIS A 120 -3.61 -6.25 -3.97
C HIS A 120 -4.07 -5.38 -2.80
N PRO A 121 -4.01 -5.87 -1.55
CA PRO A 121 -4.54 -5.15 -0.40
C PRO A 121 -3.80 -3.85 -0.11
N GLN A 122 -2.51 -3.73 -0.47
CA GLN A 122 -1.75 -2.48 -0.36
C GLN A 122 -2.34 -1.36 -1.24
N MET A 123 -2.80 -1.67 -2.45
CA MET A 123 -3.45 -0.70 -3.33
C MET A 123 -4.76 -0.20 -2.70
N VAL A 124 -5.57 -1.10 -2.14
CA VAL A 124 -6.80 -0.74 -1.44
C VAL A 124 -6.49 0.14 -0.22
N ALA A 125 -5.51 -0.27 0.59
CA ALA A 125 -5.06 0.49 1.75
C ALA A 125 -4.67 1.91 1.38
N GLN A 126 -3.81 2.07 0.38
CA GLN A 126 -3.32 3.38 -0.04
C GLN A 126 -4.44 4.24 -0.65
N THR A 127 -5.37 3.63 -1.39
CA THR A 127 -6.54 4.34 -1.92
C THR A 127 -7.44 4.86 -0.80
N LEU A 128 -7.72 4.04 0.21
CA LEU A 128 -8.51 4.45 1.39
C LEU A 128 -7.81 5.56 2.17
N TRP A 129 -6.48 5.47 2.35
CA TRP A 129 -5.67 6.50 2.97
C TRP A 129 -5.76 7.83 2.20
N CYS A 130 -5.61 7.77 0.88
CA CYS A 130 -5.74 8.94 0.00
C CYS A 130 -7.13 9.58 0.12
N ILE A 131 -8.20 8.78 0.10
CA ILE A 131 -9.57 9.28 0.25
C ILE A 131 -9.75 9.96 1.60
N ALA A 132 -9.35 9.31 2.70
CA ALA A 132 -9.47 9.84 4.06
C ALA A 132 -8.77 11.20 4.20
N HIS A 133 -7.50 11.28 3.75
CA HIS A 133 -6.72 12.51 3.85
C HIS A 133 -7.20 13.60 2.88
N THR A 134 -7.66 13.23 1.70
CA THR A 134 -8.25 14.19 0.75
C THR A 134 -9.51 14.81 1.34
N ILE A 135 -10.39 14.02 1.92
CA ILE A 135 -11.60 14.54 2.60
C ILE A 135 -11.20 15.49 3.74
N TRP A 136 -10.26 15.08 4.59
CA TRP A 136 -9.89 15.85 5.79
C TRP A 136 -9.14 17.13 5.46
N ILE A 137 -8.16 17.08 4.57
CA ILE A 137 -7.29 18.22 4.25
C ILE A 137 -7.98 19.20 3.31
N GLY A 138 -8.66 18.72 2.27
CA GLY A 138 -9.43 19.51 1.32
C GLY A 138 -8.63 20.47 0.44
N SER A 139 -7.30 20.37 0.40
CA SER A 139 -6.45 21.22 -0.44
C SER A 139 -6.29 20.64 -1.87
N SER A 140 -6.06 21.52 -2.84
CA SER A 140 -5.75 21.10 -4.21
C SER A 140 -4.43 20.30 -4.30
N PHE A 141 -3.47 20.57 -3.43
CA PHE A 141 -2.24 19.80 -3.32
C PHE A 141 -2.53 18.35 -2.89
N MET A 142 -3.41 18.17 -1.90
CA MET A 142 -3.76 16.84 -1.43
C MET A 142 -4.50 16.03 -2.52
N VAL A 143 -5.39 16.67 -3.28
CA VAL A 143 -6.05 16.02 -4.42
C VAL A 143 -5.04 15.55 -5.46
N VAL A 144 -4.12 16.41 -5.87
CA VAL A 144 -3.07 16.06 -6.85
C VAL A 144 -2.17 14.95 -6.33
N THR A 145 -1.77 15.00 -5.06
CA THR A 145 -0.96 13.96 -4.42
C THR A 145 -1.70 12.63 -4.39
N SER A 146 -2.97 12.63 -4.01
CA SER A 146 -3.80 11.43 -3.95
C SER A 146 -3.99 10.78 -5.32
N LEU A 147 -4.28 11.58 -6.34
CA LEU A 147 -4.40 11.08 -7.71
C LEU A 147 -3.08 10.49 -8.22
N GLY A 148 -1.95 11.13 -7.94
CA GLY A 148 -0.62 10.63 -8.29
C GLY A 148 -0.30 9.30 -7.58
N LEU A 149 -0.58 9.20 -6.28
CA LEU A 149 -0.38 7.96 -5.51
C LEU A 149 -1.29 6.82 -5.99
N ILE A 150 -2.57 7.10 -6.24
CA ILE A 150 -3.51 6.09 -6.73
C ILE A 150 -3.06 5.60 -8.12
N ALA A 151 -2.68 6.50 -9.02
CA ALA A 151 -2.16 6.13 -10.34
C ALA A 151 -0.89 5.26 -10.22
N TYR A 152 0.03 5.61 -9.31
CA TYR A 152 1.22 4.80 -9.02
C TYR A 152 0.86 3.40 -8.53
N HIS A 153 -0.10 3.26 -7.61
CA HIS A 153 -0.51 1.95 -7.10
C HIS A 153 -1.24 1.11 -8.15
N LEU A 154 -2.06 1.72 -8.99
CA LEU A 154 -2.71 1.02 -10.12
C LEU A 154 -1.67 0.49 -11.13
N PHE A 155 -0.66 1.31 -11.45
CA PHE A 155 0.49 0.86 -12.24
C PHE A 155 1.23 -0.29 -11.53
N GLY A 156 1.44 -0.20 -10.22
CA GLY A 156 2.07 -1.23 -9.40
C GLY A 156 1.31 -2.57 -9.43
N VAL A 157 -0.02 -2.53 -9.39
CA VAL A 157 -0.90 -3.71 -9.55
C VAL A 157 -0.70 -4.36 -10.91
N TRP A 158 -0.81 -3.59 -11.99
CA TRP A 158 -0.62 -4.09 -13.35
C TRP A 158 0.78 -4.69 -13.57
N HIS A 159 1.82 -3.95 -13.16
CA HIS A 159 3.20 -4.40 -13.29
C HIS A 159 3.50 -5.61 -12.40
N GLY A 160 2.95 -5.64 -11.17
CA GLY A 160 3.07 -6.74 -10.23
C GLY A 160 2.47 -8.04 -10.77
N ASP A 161 1.24 -7.98 -11.27
CA ASP A 161 0.57 -9.14 -11.88
C ASP A 161 1.37 -9.70 -13.06
N ARG A 162 1.91 -8.84 -13.93
CA ARG A 162 2.76 -9.28 -15.05
C ARG A 162 4.04 -9.97 -14.60
N ARG A 163 4.71 -9.44 -13.58
CA ARG A 163 5.91 -10.06 -13.02
C ARG A 163 5.59 -11.41 -12.36
N TRP A 164 4.47 -11.53 -11.68
CA TRP A 164 4.05 -12.77 -11.06
C TRP A 164 3.67 -13.82 -12.10
N ALA A 165 2.96 -13.42 -13.17
CA ALA A 165 2.67 -14.30 -14.29
C ALA A 165 3.93 -14.84 -14.95
N ALA A 166 4.94 -14.02 -15.16
CA ALA A 166 6.22 -14.42 -15.73
C ALA A 166 7.07 -15.31 -14.78
N ARG A 167 6.98 -15.07 -13.47
CA ARG A 167 7.77 -15.79 -12.47
C ARG A 167 7.13 -17.11 -12.02
N TYR A 168 5.79 -17.17 -12.02
CA TYR A 168 4.98 -18.32 -11.57
C TYR A 168 3.91 -18.65 -12.61
N PRO A 169 4.31 -19.13 -13.82
CA PRO A 169 3.40 -19.33 -14.91
C PRO A 169 2.31 -20.37 -14.62
N GLU A 170 2.58 -21.33 -13.75
CA GLU A 170 1.62 -22.39 -13.38
C GLU A 170 0.69 -21.95 -12.22
N ALA A 171 1.25 -21.34 -11.17
CA ALA A 171 0.51 -21.04 -9.94
C ALA A 171 -0.25 -19.70 -10.00
N PHE A 172 0.24 -18.71 -10.75
CA PHE A 172 -0.40 -17.39 -10.80
C PHE A 172 -1.76 -17.37 -11.52
N PRO A 173 -1.99 -18.12 -12.62
CA PRO A 173 -3.30 -18.21 -13.24
C PRO A 173 -4.39 -18.69 -12.28
N GLU A 174 -4.11 -19.70 -11.47
CA GLU A 174 -5.03 -20.21 -10.45
C GLU A 174 -5.33 -19.15 -9.39
N LEU A 175 -4.29 -18.50 -8.84
CA LEU A 175 -4.46 -17.41 -7.89
C LEU A 175 -5.33 -16.29 -8.48
N LYS A 176 -5.05 -15.90 -9.73
CA LYS A 176 -5.78 -14.84 -10.42
C LYS A 176 -7.25 -15.21 -10.66
N ALA A 177 -7.54 -16.47 -11.01
CA ALA A 177 -8.89 -16.98 -11.21
C ALA A 177 -9.73 -16.94 -9.92
N ASN A 178 -9.09 -17.23 -8.78
CA ASN A 178 -9.73 -17.35 -7.47
C ASN A 178 -9.70 -16.07 -6.63
N THR A 179 -9.10 -14.96 -7.11
CA THR A 179 -8.98 -13.69 -6.38
C THR A 179 -9.35 -12.51 -7.26
N SER A 180 -9.61 -11.35 -6.65
CA SER A 180 -9.93 -10.12 -7.37
C SER A 180 -9.03 -8.96 -6.94
N ILE A 181 -8.85 -7.96 -7.81
CA ILE A 181 -8.32 -6.64 -7.46
C ILE A 181 -9.36 -5.77 -6.75
N ILE A 182 -10.65 -6.00 -7.04
CA ILE A 182 -11.75 -5.29 -6.37
C ILE A 182 -12.07 -6.04 -5.08
N PRO A 183 -12.08 -5.35 -3.92
CA PRO A 183 -12.39 -5.97 -2.64
C PRO A 183 -13.73 -6.71 -2.66
N PHE A 184 -13.77 -7.89 -2.05
CA PHE A 184 -14.92 -8.78 -1.94
C PHE A 184 -15.48 -9.35 -3.24
N TRP A 185 -15.01 -8.91 -4.42
CA TRP A 185 -15.61 -9.31 -5.70
C TRP A 185 -15.50 -10.81 -5.97
N ALA A 186 -14.37 -11.44 -5.68
CA ALA A 186 -14.21 -12.89 -5.81
C ALA A 186 -15.14 -13.66 -4.86
N ILE A 187 -15.45 -13.10 -3.69
CA ILE A 187 -16.39 -13.69 -2.72
C ILE A 187 -17.84 -13.59 -3.24
N VAL A 188 -18.22 -12.41 -3.75
CA VAL A 188 -19.54 -12.20 -4.37
C VAL A 188 -19.76 -13.13 -5.56
N GLN A 189 -18.71 -13.40 -6.34
CA GLN A 189 -18.77 -14.34 -7.47
C GLN A 189 -18.74 -15.83 -7.05
N GLY A 190 -18.68 -16.13 -5.76
CA GLY A 190 -18.59 -17.50 -5.25
C GLY A 190 -17.23 -18.19 -5.49
N LYS A 191 -16.22 -17.48 -5.99
CA LYS A 191 -14.88 -18.01 -6.26
C LYS A 191 -14.03 -18.13 -4.99
N GLN A 192 -14.38 -17.38 -3.95
CA GLN A 192 -13.72 -17.39 -2.65
C GLN A 192 -14.71 -17.45 -1.51
N LYS A 193 -14.26 -18.00 -0.37
CA LYS A 193 -15.01 -18.00 0.88
C LYS A 193 -14.34 -17.10 1.91
N LEU A 194 -15.10 -16.29 2.61
CA LEU A 194 -14.59 -15.52 3.74
C LEU A 194 -14.41 -16.47 4.94
N VAL A 195 -13.17 -16.58 5.41
CA VAL A 195 -12.82 -17.45 6.55
C VAL A 195 -12.40 -16.56 7.71
N TRP A 196 -13.36 -16.26 8.61
CA TRP A 196 -13.16 -15.32 9.72
C TRP A 196 -12.00 -15.69 10.64
N ARG A 197 -11.73 -16.98 10.85
CA ARG A 197 -10.61 -17.45 11.69
C ARG A 197 -9.24 -17.00 11.18
N GLU A 198 -9.09 -16.72 9.89
CA GLU A 198 -7.85 -16.22 9.31
C GLU A 198 -7.53 -14.78 9.73
N PHE A 199 -8.53 -14.02 10.20
CA PHE A 199 -8.39 -12.65 10.68
C PHE A 199 -8.18 -12.57 12.20
N LEU A 200 -8.33 -13.68 12.94
CA LEU A 200 -8.06 -13.75 14.38
C LEU A 200 -6.56 -13.98 14.65
N ARG A 201 -5.69 -13.19 14.03
CA ARG A 201 -4.23 -13.27 14.20
C ARG A 201 -3.73 -12.11 15.03
N PRO A 202 -2.64 -12.28 15.83
CA PRO A 202 -2.05 -11.20 16.62
C PRO A 202 -1.74 -9.93 15.83
N ALA A 203 -1.41 -10.07 14.55
CA ALA A 203 -1.16 -8.93 13.66
C ALA A 203 -2.34 -7.95 13.57
N TYR A 204 -3.59 -8.45 13.50
CA TYR A 204 -4.78 -7.59 13.45
C TYR A 204 -5.06 -6.90 14.79
N VAL A 205 -4.78 -7.57 15.91
CA VAL A 205 -4.85 -6.96 17.25
C VAL A 205 -3.82 -5.83 17.35
N GLY A 206 -2.59 -6.07 16.88
CA GLY A 206 -1.54 -5.05 16.83
C GLY A 206 -1.96 -3.83 16.00
N VAL A 207 -2.62 -4.03 14.86
CA VAL A 207 -3.18 -2.95 14.03
C VAL A 207 -4.24 -2.16 14.80
N ALA A 208 -5.17 -2.84 15.47
CA ALA A 208 -6.22 -2.18 16.23
C ALA A 208 -5.63 -1.31 17.35
N VAL A 209 -4.65 -1.85 18.11
CA VAL A 209 -3.93 -1.10 19.16
C VAL A 209 -3.19 0.11 18.56
N PHE A 210 -2.50 -0.07 17.43
CA PHE A 210 -1.81 1.01 16.74
C PHE A 210 -2.78 2.12 16.30
N VAL A 211 -3.90 1.77 15.69
CA VAL A 211 -4.90 2.75 15.23
C VAL A 211 -5.48 3.52 16.42
N ILE A 212 -5.80 2.82 17.52
CA ILE A 212 -6.30 3.46 18.75
C ILE A 212 -5.25 4.43 19.31
N ALA A 213 -3.98 3.99 19.39
CA ALA A 213 -2.89 4.85 19.88
C ALA A 213 -2.72 6.10 19.01
N VAL A 214 -2.72 5.95 17.68
CA VAL A 214 -2.62 7.09 16.74
C VAL A 214 -3.83 8.02 16.88
N TYR A 215 -5.03 7.47 17.08
CA TYR A 215 -6.24 8.28 17.31
C TYR A 215 -6.13 9.20 18.54
N TRP A 216 -5.54 8.70 19.63
CA TRP A 216 -5.36 9.47 20.86
C TRP A 216 -4.19 10.45 20.80
N LEU A 217 -3.20 10.21 19.94
CA LEU A 217 -2.03 11.06 19.75
C LEU A 217 -2.24 12.17 18.71
N HIS A 218 -3.29 12.08 17.91
CA HIS A 218 -3.60 12.99 16.79
C HIS A 218 -4.80 13.87 17.10
#